data_9d5385a44d4a9a1e706a33392d658dd7
#
_entry.id   9d5385a44d4a9a1e706a33392d658dd7
#
_cell.length_a   1.000
_cell.length_b   1.000
_cell.length_c   1.000
_cell.angle_alpha   90.00
_cell.angle_beta   90.00
_cell.angle_gamma   90.00
#
_symmetry.space_group_name_H-M   'P 1'
#
loop_
_entity.id
_entity.type
_entity.pdbx_description
1 polymer ?
#
loop_
_entity_poly.entity_id
_entity_poly.type
_entity_poly.pdbx_seq_one_letter_code
_entity_poly.pdbx_strand_id
1 'polypeptide(L)'
;WLVFSEPHKPGSKILIEEADNQVWFGMHTMLIVKKDGPVKIITDEQVAQLDAGKIKFPLLLRRWRQGDYFYPLGMKKKKKLSRFFIDKKLSLSQKENTWVLESGKKIIWIPGMRMDERFKVTASTTTVLQLKVEPVK
;
A
#
# COMPACT_ATOMS: atom_id res chain seq x y z
N TRP A 1 16.34 11.95 24.48
CA TRP A 1 15.83 11.79 23.98
C TRP A 1 15.67 11.61 22.97
N LEU A 2 15.71 11.34 22.82
CA LEU A 2 15.55 11.24 21.90
C LEU A 2 14.87 11.18 21.29
N VAL A 3 14.91 11.22 21.26
CA VAL A 3 14.13 11.31 20.80
C VAL A 3 13.80 10.70 19.84
N PHE A 4 13.68 10.09 19.76
CA PHE A 4 13.38 9.66 18.88
C PHE A 4 12.35 9.48 18.64
N SER A 5 12.24 9.30 19.10
CA SER A 5 10.91 9.69 18.68
C SER A 5 10.44 8.93 17.46
N GLU A 6 9.15 8.91 17.21
CA GLU A 6 8.71 8.26 15.98
C GLU A 6 9.22 9.02 14.75
N PRO A 7 9.67 8.29 13.74
CA PRO A 7 10.26 8.90 12.55
C PRO A 7 9.26 9.69 11.71
N HIS A 8 7.95 9.44 11.87
CA HIS A 8 6.93 10.11 11.06
C HIS A 8 5.81 10.62 11.94
N LYS A 9 5.57 11.92 11.90
CA LYS A 9 4.47 12.55 12.64
C LYS A 9 3.14 12.30 11.93
N PRO A 10 2.02 12.39 12.65
CA PRO A 10 0.71 12.35 12.00
C PRO A 10 0.67 13.36 10.85
N GLY A 11 0.15 12.94 9.71
CA GLY A 11 0.11 13.77 8.52
C GLY A 11 1.36 13.72 7.66
N SER A 12 2.40 13.01 8.09
CA SER A 12 3.62 12.86 7.30
C SER A 12 3.34 12.13 6.01
N LYS A 13 4.09 12.49 4.97
CA LYS A 13 4.00 11.86 3.66
C LYS A 13 5.38 11.37 3.26
N ILE A 14 5.43 10.21 2.64
CA ILE A 14 6.66 9.61 2.18
C ILE A 14 6.55 9.40 0.69
N LEU A 15 7.47 9.98 -0.08
CA LEU A 15 7.52 9.75 -1.52
C LEU A 15 8.44 8.57 -1.79
N ILE A 16 7.96 7.67 -2.65
CA ILE A 16 8.73 6.50 -3.08
C ILE A 16 9.07 6.71 -4.54
N GLU A 17 10.37 6.83 -4.81
CA GLU A 17 10.87 6.99 -6.17
C GLU A 17 11.03 5.64 -6.86
N GLU A 18 11.10 5.66 -8.18
CA GLU A 18 11.19 4.42 -8.95
C GLU A 18 12.42 3.59 -8.61
N ALA A 19 13.51 4.24 -8.22
CA ALA A 19 14.75 3.55 -7.89
C ALA A 19 14.81 3.04 -6.45
N ASP A 20 13.83 3.40 -5.62
CA ASP A 20 13.82 2.97 -4.23
C ASP A 20 13.51 1.48 -4.14
N ASN A 21 14.21 0.78 -3.25
CA ASN A 21 13.95 -0.64 -3.01
C ASN A 21 13.51 -0.92 -1.58
N GLN A 22 13.46 0.10 -0.74
CA GLN A 22 13.06 -0.07 0.66
C GLN A 22 12.68 1.29 1.24
N VAL A 23 11.60 1.34 2.02
CA VAL A 23 11.22 2.54 2.76
C VAL A 23 10.73 2.14 4.14
N TRP A 24 10.86 3.06 5.10
CA TRP A 24 10.36 2.87 6.46
C TRP A 24 9.15 3.76 6.67
N PHE A 25 8.12 3.23 7.30
CA PHE A 25 6.94 4.01 7.64
C PHE A 25 6.32 3.47 8.92
N GLY A 26 6.05 4.37 9.88
CA GLY A 26 5.58 3.94 11.19
C GLY A 26 6.55 2.93 11.78
N MET A 27 6.05 1.79 12.21
CA MET A 27 6.86 0.70 12.77
C MET A 27 7.09 -0.41 11.74
N HIS A 28 7.07 -0.07 10.46
CA HIS A 28 7.16 -1.05 9.38
C HIS A 28 8.21 -0.68 8.34
N THR A 29 8.65 -1.70 7.63
CA THR A 29 9.52 -1.55 6.46
C THR A 29 8.77 -2.10 5.26
N MET A 30 8.84 -1.38 4.14
CA MET A 30 8.28 -1.87 2.88
C MET A 30 9.43 -2.19 1.93
N LEU A 31 9.49 -3.43 1.46
CA LEU A 31 10.46 -3.88 0.48
C LEU A 31 9.84 -3.78 -0.90
N ILE A 32 10.59 -3.27 -1.86
CA ILE A 32 10.10 -2.96 -3.20
C ILE A 32 10.95 -3.67 -4.23
N VAL A 33 10.33 -4.52 -5.04
CA VAL A 33 11.03 -5.31 -6.07
C VAL A 33 10.23 -5.26 -7.36
N LYS A 34 10.93 -5.08 -8.49
CA LYS A 34 10.31 -5.25 -9.81
C LYS A 34 10.71 -6.60 -10.35
N LYS A 35 9.74 -7.33 -10.90
CA LYS A 35 9.96 -8.66 -11.48
C LYS A 35 9.40 -8.70 -12.89
N ASP A 36 10.22 -9.15 -13.84
CA ASP A 36 9.78 -9.32 -15.21
C ASP A 36 9.17 -10.68 -15.43
N GLY A 37 8.23 -10.76 -16.38
CA GLY A 37 7.63 -12.02 -16.79
C GLY A 37 6.54 -12.48 -15.84
N PRO A 38 6.03 -13.70 -16.07
CA PRO A 38 4.99 -14.26 -15.21
C PRO A 38 5.50 -14.45 -13.79
N VAL A 39 4.66 -14.15 -12.81
CA VAL A 39 4.99 -14.34 -11.40
C VAL A 39 3.96 -15.26 -10.77
N LYS A 40 4.39 -15.97 -9.74
CA LYS A 40 3.48 -16.77 -8.93
C LYS A 40 2.64 -15.84 -8.05
N ILE A 41 1.34 -16.03 -8.06
CA ILE A 41 0.46 -15.21 -7.22
C ILE A 41 0.64 -15.59 -5.76
N ILE A 42 0.86 -14.58 -4.93
CA ILE A 42 1.03 -14.71 -3.49
C ILE A 42 -0.24 -14.20 -2.82
N THR A 43 -0.85 -15.00 -1.96
CA THR A 43 -2.11 -14.65 -1.31
C THR A 43 -1.91 -14.17 0.13
N ASP A 44 -0.83 -13.47 0.40
CA ASP A 44 -0.50 -12.92 1.71
C ASP A 44 -0.87 -11.44 1.74
N GLU A 45 -1.62 -11.02 2.76
CA GLU A 45 -2.02 -9.60 2.90
C GLU A 45 -0.82 -8.67 3.08
N GLN A 46 0.31 -9.18 3.51
CA GLN A 46 1.53 -8.39 3.67
C GLN A 46 2.25 -8.16 2.35
N VAL A 47 1.80 -8.79 1.28
CA VAL A 47 2.43 -8.71 -0.03
C VAL A 47 1.43 -8.17 -1.05
N ALA A 48 1.85 -7.18 -1.83
CA ALA A 48 1.09 -6.68 -2.96
C ALA A 48 1.85 -7.00 -4.24
N GLN A 49 1.15 -7.48 -5.25
CA GLN A 49 1.69 -7.70 -6.58
C GLN A 49 0.85 -6.87 -7.54
N LEU A 50 1.46 -5.82 -8.08
CA LEU A 50 0.76 -4.82 -8.88
C LEU A 50 1.31 -4.82 -10.30
N ASP A 51 0.47 -4.48 -11.26
CA ASP A 51 0.89 -4.31 -12.66
C ASP A 51 1.74 -3.04 -12.76
N ALA A 52 3.04 -3.19 -12.90
CA ALA A 52 3.96 -2.05 -12.95
C ALA A 52 3.63 -1.10 -14.09
N GLY A 53 3.03 -1.59 -15.18
CA GLY A 53 2.65 -0.76 -16.32
C GLY A 53 1.55 0.23 -16.00
N LYS A 54 0.82 0.02 -14.92
CA LYS A 54 -0.27 0.91 -14.48
C LYS A 54 0.17 1.85 -13.35
N ILE A 55 1.40 1.71 -12.88
CA ILE A 55 1.91 2.47 -11.75
C ILE A 55 2.70 3.67 -12.27
N LYS A 56 2.46 4.83 -11.64
CA LYS A 56 3.18 6.06 -11.95
C LYS A 56 3.96 6.51 -10.72
N PHE A 57 5.26 6.62 -10.87
CA PHE A 57 6.11 7.13 -9.80
C PHE A 57 6.18 8.66 -9.86
N PRO A 58 6.43 9.33 -8.74
CA PRO A 58 6.65 8.73 -7.42
C PRO A 58 5.34 8.25 -6.80
N LEU A 59 5.45 7.23 -5.95
CA LEU A 59 4.32 6.79 -5.16
C LEU A 59 4.27 7.63 -3.89
N LEU A 60 3.07 7.79 -3.35
CA LEU A 60 2.88 8.54 -2.11
C LEU A 60 2.36 7.60 -1.03
N LEU A 61 3.10 7.48 0.05
CA LEU A 61 2.72 6.69 1.21
C LEU A 61 2.34 7.66 2.32
N ARG A 62 1.10 7.59 2.79
CA ARG A 62 0.57 8.51 3.78
C ARG A 62 -0.46 7.82 4.66
N ARG A 63 -0.83 8.49 5.74
CA ARG A 63 -1.95 8.01 6.55
C ARG A 63 -3.25 8.25 5.81
N TRP A 64 -4.23 7.38 6.06
CA TRP A 64 -5.53 7.52 5.43
C TRP A 64 -6.26 8.78 5.94
N ARG A 65 -7.20 9.27 5.15
CA ARG A 65 -8.02 10.44 5.50
C ARG A 65 -9.48 10.14 5.23
N GLN A 66 -10.37 10.86 5.91
CA GLN A 66 -11.80 10.77 5.61
C GLN A 66 -12.01 11.14 4.14
N GLY A 67 -12.89 10.39 3.50
CA GLY A 67 -13.16 10.56 2.09
C GLY A 67 -12.34 9.64 1.19
N ASP A 68 -11.28 9.01 1.70
CA ASP A 68 -10.50 8.04 0.95
C ASP A 68 -11.36 6.86 0.53
N TYR A 69 -11.12 6.38 -0.67
CA TYR A 69 -11.80 5.19 -1.18
C TYR A 69 -10.85 4.40 -2.09
N PHE A 70 -11.18 3.15 -2.31
CA PHE A 70 -10.45 2.31 -3.26
C PHE A 70 -11.40 1.24 -3.79
N TYR A 71 -10.91 0.43 -4.72
CA TYR A 71 -11.67 -0.68 -5.28
C TYR A 71 -11.05 -1.96 -4.73
N PRO A 72 -11.60 -2.54 -3.66
CA PRO A 72 -10.96 -3.73 -3.06
C PRO A 72 -10.78 -4.86 -4.07
N LEU A 73 -9.63 -5.51 -4.02
CA LEU A 73 -9.34 -6.63 -4.92
C LEU A 73 -10.48 -7.64 -4.89
N GLY A 74 -10.97 -8.02 -6.08
CA GLY A 74 -12.10 -8.92 -6.22
C GLY A 74 -13.44 -8.21 -6.28
N MET A 75 -13.48 -6.89 -6.16
CA MET A 75 -14.72 -6.12 -6.20
C MET A 75 -14.66 -5.10 -7.34
N LYS A 76 -15.82 -4.87 -7.98
CA LYS A 76 -15.89 -3.92 -9.09
C LYS A 76 -16.34 -2.53 -8.67
N LYS A 77 -16.83 -2.39 -7.44
CA LYS A 77 -17.33 -1.11 -6.92
C LYS A 77 -16.36 -0.52 -5.91
N LYS A 78 -16.28 0.81 -5.92
CA LYS A 78 -15.45 1.48 -4.93
C LYS A 78 -16.03 1.34 -3.54
N LYS A 79 -15.17 1.38 -2.55
CA LYS A 79 -15.55 1.29 -1.15
C LYS A 79 -14.78 2.34 -0.36
N LYS A 80 -15.48 3.09 0.48
CA LYS A 80 -14.81 4.05 1.35
C LYS A 80 -13.97 3.31 2.38
N LEU A 81 -12.79 3.85 2.69
CA LEU A 81 -11.92 3.23 3.67
C LEU A 81 -12.58 3.16 5.05
N SER A 82 -13.34 4.19 5.42
CA SER A 82 -14.04 4.17 6.70
C SER A 82 -14.95 2.95 6.81
N ARG A 83 -15.64 2.59 5.73
CA ARG A 83 -16.50 1.40 5.72
C ARG A 83 -15.68 0.11 5.71
N PHE A 84 -14.60 0.10 4.94
CA PHE A 84 -13.69 -1.05 4.88
C PHE A 84 -13.14 -1.38 6.28
N PHE A 85 -12.78 -0.35 7.04
CA PHE A 85 -12.24 -0.56 8.39
C PHE A 85 -13.30 -1.12 9.35
N ILE A 86 -14.56 -0.70 9.20
CA ILE A 86 -15.67 -1.27 9.99
C ILE A 86 -15.82 -2.75 9.67
N ASP A 87 -15.81 -3.10 8.38
CA ASP A 87 -15.94 -4.49 7.95
C ASP A 87 -14.78 -5.35 8.43
N LYS A 88 -13.58 -4.77 8.51
CA LYS A 88 -12.41 -5.46 9.05
C LYS A 88 -12.36 -5.44 10.58
N LYS A 89 -13.27 -4.74 11.22
CA LYS A 89 -13.37 -4.63 12.68
C LYS A 89 -12.10 -4.07 13.31
N LEU A 90 -11.52 -3.06 12.69
CA LEU A 90 -10.34 -2.41 13.24
C LEU A 90 -10.69 -1.60 14.48
N SER A 91 -9.80 -1.63 15.47
CA SER A 91 -9.91 -0.75 16.63
C SER A 91 -9.62 0.69 16.20
N LEU A 92 -9.96 1.65 17.07
CA LEU A 92 -9.64 3.05 16.81
C LEU A 92 -8.15 3.26 16.61
N SER A 93 -7.34 2.64 17.47
CA SER A 93 -5.88 2.74 17.36
C SER A 93 -5.37 2.18 16.02
N GLN A 94 -5.91 1.04 15.59
CA GLN A 94 -5.52 0.47 14.31
C GLN A 94 -5.89 1.38 13.15
N LYS A 95 -7.08 1.99 13.19
CA LYS A 95 -7.49 2.93 12.14
C LYS A 95 -6.57 4.13 12.09
N GLU A 96 -6.24 4.72 13.24
CA GLU A 96 -5.39 5.89 13.29
C GLU A 96 -3.99 5.63 12.74
N ASN A 97 -3.54 4.39 12.79
CA ASN A 97 -2.20 4.00 12.34
C ASN A 97 -2.20 3.34 10.96
N THR A 98 -3.29 3.46 10.22
CA THR A 98 -3.38 2.86 8.88
C THR A 98 -2.81 3.80 7.83
N TRP A 99 -1.97 3.24 6.97
CA TRP A 99 -1.37 3.95 5.85
C TRP A 99 -2.01 3.51 4.54
N VAL A 100 -1.92 4.36 3.54
CA VAL A 100 -2.34 4.05 2.18
C VAL A 100 -1.23 4.41 1.21
N LEU A 101 -1.16 3.69 0.11
CA LEU A 101 -0.18 3.91 -0.94
C LEU A 101 -0.92 4.40 -2.18
N GLU A 102 -0.48 5.54 -2.74
CA GLU A 102 -1.10 6.16 -3.91
C GLU A 102 -0.19 6.13 -5.12
N SER A 103 -0.81 6.01 -6.28
CA SER A 103 -0.18 6.25 -7.58
C SER A 103 -1.12 7.15 -8.36
N GLY A 104 -0.66 8.35 -8.74
CA GLY A 104 -1.48 9.27 -9.52
C GLY A 104 -2.81 9.61 -8.85
N LYS A 105 -2.77 9.84 -7.55
CA LYS A 105 -3.94 10.20 -6.72
C LYS A 105 -4.94 9.04 -6.55
N LYS A 106 -4.59 7.83 -6.95
CA LYS A 106 -5.43 6.64 -6.75
C LYS A 106 -4.76 5.75 -5.72
N ILE A 107 -5.54 5.25 -4.77
CA ILE A 107 -5.02 4.30 -3.78
C ILE A 107 -4.81 2.98 -4.48
N ILE A 108 -3.58 2.44 -4.42
CA ILE A 108 -3.24 1.18 -5.06
C ILE A 108 -3.14 0.04 -4.06
N TRP A 109 -2.86 0.35 -2.80
CA TRP A 109 -2.69 -0.66 -1.76
C TRP A 109 -2.92 -0.03 -0.39
N ILE A 110 -3.55 -0.78 0.49
CA ILE A 110 -3.57 -0.48 1.92
C ILE A 110 -2.61 -1.49 2.54
N PRO A 111 -1.36 -1.06 2.85
CA PRO A 111 -0.33 -2.00 3.29
C PRO A 111 -0.78 -2.90 4.43
N GLY A 112 -0.56 -4.20 4.26
CA GLY A 112 -0.95 -5.20 5.23
C GLY A 112 -2.41 -5.57 5.22
N MET A 113 -3.23 -4.99 4.32
CA MET A 113 -4.67 -5.24 4.31
C MET A 113 -5.21 -5.66 2.95
N ARG A 114 -5.15 -4.78 1.94
CA ARG A 114 -5.80 -5.10 0.66
C ARG A 114 -5.26 -4.27 -0.48
N MET A 115 -5.14 -4.89 -1.66
CA MET A 115 -4.80 -4.21 -2.91
C MET A 115 -6.04 -3.63 -3.57
N ASP A 116 -5.80 -2.70 -4.50
CA ASP A 116 -6.84 -2.15 -5.35
C ASP A 116 -7.00 -3.03 -6.61
N GLU A 117 -8.24 -3.32 -6.96
CA GLU A 117 -8.58 -4.16 -8.11
C GLU A 117 -8.04 -3.61 -9.43
N ARG A 118 -7.97 -2.28 -9.56
CA ARG A 118 -7.58 -1.65 -10.84
C ARG A 118 -6.11 -1.86 -11.19
N PHE A 119 -5.29 -2.25 -10.23
CA PHE A 119 -3.84 -2.36 -10.39
C PHE A 119 -3.34 -3.79 -10.28
N LYS A 120 -4.23 -4.76 -10.27
CA LYS A 120 -3.84 -6.16 -10.11
C LYS A 120 -3.10 -6.67 -11.34
N VAL A 121 -2.33 -7.72 -11.13
CA VAL A 121 -1.67 -8.45 -12.21
C VAL A 121 -2.71 -9.16 -13.06
N THR A 122 -2.55 -9.04 -14.38
CA THR A 122 -3.45 -9.71 -15.35
C THR A 122 -2.61 -10.50 -16.34
N ALA A 123 -3.29 -11.19 -17.27
CA ALA A 123 -2.59 -11.96 -18.29
C ALA A 123 -1.73 -11.09 -19.22
N SER A 124 -2.01 -9.79 -19.31
CA SER A 124 -1.25 -8.87 -20.14
C SER A 124 -0.12 -8.16 -19.40
N THR A 125 0.04 -8.41 -18.11
CA THR A 125 1.08 -7.76 -17.30
C THR A 125 2.45 -8.30 -17.69
N THR A 126 3.38 -7.41 -18.01
CA THR A 126 4.74 -7.80 -18.39
C THR A 126 5.74 -7.61 -17.24
N THR A 127 5.53 -6.61 -16.42
CA THR A 127 6.39 -6.34 -15.25
C THR A 127 5.51 -6.18 -14.02
N VAL A 128 5.92 -6.81 -12.93
CA VAL A 128 5.17 -6.79 -11.67
C VAL A 128 5.97 -5.98 -10.64
N LEU A 129 5.27 -5.04 -9.99
CA LEU A 129 5.81 -4.35 -8.83
C LEU A 129 5.37 -5.13 -7.60
N GLN A 130 6.32 -5.73 -6.90
CA GLN A 130 6.03 -6.51 -5.70
C GLN A 130 6.45 -5.73 -4.46
N LEU A 131 5.51 -5.55 -3.55
CA LEU A 131 5.73 -4.81 -2.31
C LEU A 131 5.47 -5.76 -1.14
N LYS A 132 6.32 -5.71 -0.14
CA LYS A 132 6.17 -6.53 1.06
C LYS A 132 6.38 -5.68 2.29
N VAL A 133 5.44 -5.75 3.23
CA VAL A 133 5.51 -5.03 4.49
C VAL A 133 5.97 -5.98 5.58
N GLU A 134 6.95 -5.53 6.36
CA GLU A 134 7.47 -6.27 7.51
C GLU A 134 7.57 -5.35 8.70
N PRO A 135 7.36 -5.85 9.92
CA PRO A 135 7.61 -5.02 11.10
C PRO A 135 9.10 -4.72 11.22
N VAL A 136 9.42 -3.55 11.75
CA VAL A 136 10.79 -3.18 12.05
C VAL A 136 11.26 -4.03 13.23
N LYS A 137 12.44 -4.62 13.10
CA LYS A 137 13.02 -5.46 14.16
C LYS A 137 13.93 -4.67 15.07
#